data_37da34627eeea1433cb9d2e8423ea094
#
_entry.id   37da34627eeea1433cb9d2e8423ea094
#
_cell.length_a   1.000
_cell.length_b   1.000
_cell.length_c   1.000
_cell.angle_alpha   90.00
_cell.angle_beta   90.00
_cell.angle_gamma   90.00
#
_symmetry.space_group_name_H-M   'P 1'
#
loop_
_entity.id
_entity.type
_entity.pdbx_description
1 polymer ?
#
loop_
_entity_poly.entity_id
_entity_poly.type
_entity_poly.pdbx_seq_one_letter_code
_entity_poly.pdbx_strand_id
1 'polypeptide(L)'
;MVIEIKEYGSAEQIAETLDKDIGDTKSTLGEYLRRLDEIRNLAEKSKKIREVVMKLAGKKATTESLGEITVGSLNIVLDANPFHELTAIEAVVRSHQERLLVLQKAREASKWLDQLGDTEGLKYLVVENEGVPERILFKIQ
;
A
#
# COMPACT_ATOMS: atom_id res chain seq x y z
N MET A 1 -12.80 5.61 -5.19
CA MET A 1 -12.81 4.13 -5.16
C MET A 1 -13.17 3.59 -6.52
N VAL A 2 -12.33 2.72 -7.05
CA VAL A 2 -12.59 2.08 -8.34
C VAL A 2 -13.16 0.70 -8.11
N ILE A 3 -14.38 0.49 -8.55
CA ILE A 3 -15.07 -0.79 -8.44
C ILE A 3 -15.15 -1.40 -9.83
N GLU A 4 -14.73 -2.65 -9.95
CA GLU A 4 -14.72 -3.37 -11.21
C GLU A 4 -15.37 -4.74 -11.05
N ILE A 5 -15.89 -5.26 -12.15
CA ILE A 5 -16.38 -6.62 -12.22
C ILE A 5 -15.44 -7.42 -13.11
N LYS A 6 -14.85 -8.47 -12.58
CA LYS A 6 -14.00 -9.38 -13.34
C LYS A 6 -14.65 -10.74 -13.44
N GLU A 7 -14.52 -11.35 -14.61
CA GLU A 7 -15.10 -12.65 -14.89
C GLU A 7 -14.02 -13.74 -14.78
N TYR A 8 -14.34 -14.79 -14.05
CA TYR A 8 -13.45 -15.94 -13.88
C TYR A 8 -14.18 -17.22 -14.24
N GLY A 9 -13.47 -18.15 -14.84
CA GLY A 9 -14.01 -19.45 -15.24
C GLY A 9 -13.99 -20.51 -14.14
N SER A 10 -13.19 -20.29 -13.10
CA SER A 10 -13.06 -21.26 -12.01
C SER A 10 -12.61 -20.60 -10.71
N ALA A 11 -12.87 -21.29 -9.59
CA ALA A 11 -12.38 -20.89 -8.28
C ALA A 11 -10.84 -20.87 -8.24
N GLU A 12 -10.21 -21.76 -8.96
CA GLU A 12 -8.75 -21.85 -9.06
C GLU A 12 -8.15 -20.57 -9.66
N GLN A 13 -8.77 -20.04 -10.70
CA GLN A 13 -8.33 -18.77 -11.31
C GLN A 13 -8.41 -17.60 -10.33
N ILE A 14 -9.45 -17.56 -9.51
CA ILE A 14 -9.60 -16.53 -8.46
C ILE A 14 -8.46 -16.67 -7.46
N ALA A 15 -8.18 -17.89 -7.00
CA ALA A 15 -7.11 -18.17 -6.06
C ALA A 15 -5.74 -17.78 -6.62
N GLU A 16 -5.46 -18.13 -7.86
CA GLU A 16 -4.20 -17.78 -8.53
C GLU A 16 -4.00 -16.28 -8.65
N THR A 17 -5.07 -15.55 -9.01
CA THR A 17 -5.01 -14.09 -9.11
C THR A 17 -4.74 -13.46 -7.75
N LEU A 18 -5.39 -13.93 -6.69
CA LEU A 18 -5.16 -13.45 -5.33
C LEU A 18 -3.73 -13.75 -4.88
N ASP A 19 -3.22 -14.94 -5.14
CA ASP A 19 -1.85 -15.32 -4.79
C ASP A 19 -0.84 -14.44 -5.52
N LYS A 20 -1.09 -14.12 -6.78
CA LYS A 20 -0.25 -13.20 -7.54
C LYS A 20 -0.26 -11.80 -6.94
N ASP A 21 -1.44 -11.27 -6.64
CA ASP A 21 -1.58 -9.93 -6.07
C ASP A 21 -0.94 -9.85 -4.68
N ILE A 22 -1.05 -10.91 -3.88
CA ILE A 22 -0.37 -11.01 -2.58
C ILE A 22 1.15 -10.98 -2.77
N GLY A 23 1.67 -11.77 -3.72
CA GLY A 23 3.09 -11.80 -4.03
C GLY A 23 3.61 -10.45 -4.49
N ASP A 24 2.90 -9.79 -5.39
CA ASP A 24 3.26 -8.46 -5.91
C ASP A 24 3.24 -7.41 -4.78
N THR A 25 2.23 -7.47 -3.91
CA THR A 25 2.11 -6.56 -2.77
C THR A 25 3.26 -6.76 -1.78
N LYS A 26 3.61 -8.01 -1.48
CA LYS A 26 4.76 -8.32 -0.61
C LYS A 26 6.06 -7.80 -1.18
N SER A 27 6.27 -7.96 -2.49
CA SER A 27 7.46 -7.48 -3.17
C SER A 27 7.58 -5.96 -3.09
N THR A 28 6.50 -5.26 -3.40
CA THR A 28 6.45 -3.79 -3.32
C THR A 28 6.66 -3.32 -1.89
N LEU A 29 6.02 -3.96 -0.93
CA LEU A 29 6.18 -3.65 0.49
C LEU A 29 7.64 -3.82 0.94
N GLY A 30 8.30 -4.90 0.50
CA GLY A 30 9.71 -5.15 0.80
C GLY A 30 10.62 -4.04 0.31
N GLU A 31 10.37 -3.53 -0.89
CA GLU A 31 11.14 -2.41 -1.45
C GLU A 31 10.96 -1.13 -0.63
N TYR A 32 9.74 -0.82 -0.23
CA TYR A 32 9.46 0.35 0.59
C TYR A 32 9.99 0.22 2.01
N LEU A 33 9.98 -0.98 2.59
CA LEU A 33 10.58 -1.21 3.90
C LEU A 33 12.09 -0.97 3.88
N ARG A 34 12.78 -1.36 2.80
CA ARG A 34 14.20 -1.07 2.64
C ARG A 34 14.44 0.43 2.54
N ARG A 35 13.64 1.13 1.72
CA ARG A 35 13.72 2.58 1.62
C ARG A 35 13.44 3.26 2.95
N LEU A 36 12.50 2.72 3.72
CA LEU A 36 12.17 3.24 5.04
C LEU A 36 13.38 3.21 5.97
N ASP A 37 14.12 2.08 6.00
CA ASP A 37 15.31 1.96 6.82
C ASP A 37 16.40 2.96 6.39
N GLU A 38 16.61 3.11 5.09
CA GLU A 38 17.59 4.06 4.56
C GLU A 38 17.25 5.49 4.95
N ILE A 39 15.98 5.88 4.78
CA ILE A 39 15.57 7.26 5.07
C ILE A 39 15.52 7.55 6.57
N ARG A 40 15.21 6.56 7.41
CA ARG A 40 15.28 6.71 8.87
C ARG A 40 16.69 7.04 9.32
N ASN A 41 17.68 6.35 8.76
CA ASN A 41 19.08 6.61 9.08
C ASN A 41 19.49 8.01 8.67
N LEU A 42 19.07 8.47 7.49
CA LEU A 42 19.32 9.83 7.03
C LEU A 42 18.62 10.87 7.90
N ALA A 43 17.38 10.61 8.29
CA ALA A 43 16.61 11.51 9.14
C ALA A 43 17.25 11.67 10.52
N GLU A 44 17.74 10.57 11.11
CA GLU A 44 18.44 10.61 12.39
C GLU A 44 19.76 11.39 12.30
N LYS A 45 20.52 11.18 11.23
CA LYS A 45 21.75 11.95 10.99
C LYS A 45 21.46 13.45 10.85
N SER A 46 20.44 13.78 10.08
CA SER A 46 20.00 15.16 9.89
C SER A 46 19.59 15.81 11.20
N LYS A 47 18.87 15.06 12.04
CA LYS A 47 18.45 15.54 13.37
C LYS A 47 19.65 15.82 14.26
N LYS A 48 20.63 14.89 14.31
CA LYS A 48 21.85 15.06 15.11
C LYS A 48 22.67 16.27 14.67
N ILE A 49 22.83 16.43 13.37
CA ILE A 49 23.55 17.59 12.81
C ILE A 49 22.85 18.88 13.19
N ARG A 50 21.55 18.92 13.08
CA ARG A 50 20.75 20.08 13.44
C ARG A 50 20.88 20.42 14.92
N GLU A 51 20.84 19.44 15.81
CA GLU A 51 21.00 19.62 17.25
C GLU A 51 22.38 20.19 17.58
N VAL A 52 23.43 19.69 16.93
CA VAL A 52 24.79 20.20 17.12
C VAL A 52 24.91 21.64 16.65
N VAL A 53 24.37 21.94 15.48
CA VAL A 53 24.40 23.31 14.93
C VAL A 53 23.62 24.26 15.84
N MET A 54 22.49 23.85 16.38
CA MET A 54 21.71 24.65 17.31
C MET A 54 22.48 24.95 18.61
N LYS A 55 23.18 23.97 19.15
CA LYS A 55 24.02 24.16 20.34
C LYS A 55 25.16 25.13 20.08
N LEU A 56 25.81 25.01 18.92
CA LEU A 56 26.94 25.86 18.56
C LEU A 56 26.50 27.30 18.23
N ALA A 57 25.35 27.44 17.60
CA ALA A 57 24.86 28.75 17.17
C ALA A 57 24.09 29.52 18.24
N GLY A 58 23.65 28.85 19.32
CA GLY A 58 22.87 29.48 20.37
C GLY A 58 21.51 30.02 19.90
N LYS A 59 21.10 29.70 18.70
CA LYS A 59 19.84 30.13 18.11
C LYS A 59 18.91 28.92 17.94
N LYS A 60 17.63 29.17 18.26
CA LYS A 60 16.60 28.21 17.83
C LYS A 60 16.48 28.33 16.31
N ALA A 61 17.04 27.38 15.60
CA ALA A 61 16.82 27.30 14.18
C ALA A 61 15.34 26.98 13.95
N THR A 62 14.64 27.85 13.26
CA THR A 62 13.29 27.58 12.82
C THR A 62 13.38 26.49 11.77
N THR A 63 12.84 25.34 12.12
CA THR A 63 12.87 24.16 11.27
C THR A 63 11.62 24.01 10.44
N GLU A 64 10.83 25.04 10.37
CA GLU A 64 9.59 24.97 9.63
C GLU A 64 9.87 24.87 8.15
N SER A 65 9.27 23.90 7.52
CA SER A 65 9.24 23.81 6.08
C SER A 65 8.34 24.93 5.57
N LEU A 66 8.94 26.09 5.34
CA LEU A 66 8.22 27.23 4.80
C LEU A 66 7.81 27.03 3.35
N GLY A 67 8.07 25.85 2.82
CA GLY A 67 7.86 25.57 1.42
C GLY A 67 6.65 24.71 1.07
N GLU A 68 5.68 24.58 1.97
CA GLU A 68 4.50 23.80 1.68
C GLU A 68 3.43 24.65 1.00
N ILE A 69 3.07 24.26 -0.23
CA ILE A 69 2.08 24.99 -1.05
C ILE A 69 1.04 23.98 -1.53
N THR A 70 -0.22 24.34 -1.37
CA THR A 70 -1.32 23.54 -1.91
C THR A 70 -1.80 24.14 -3.22
N VAL A 71 -1.73 23.37 -4.30
CA VAL A 71 -2.23 23.76 -5.61
C VAL A 71 -3.29 22.76 -6.02
N GLY A 72 -4.56 23.19 -5.99
CA GLY A 72 -5.68 22.28 -6.25
C GLY A 72 -5.72 21.16 -5.23
N SER A 73 -5.63 19.91 -5.70
CA SER A 73 -5.62 18.71 -4.86
C SER A 73 -4.20 18.26 -4.48
N LEU A 74 -3.18 18.97 -4.98
CA LEU A 74 -1.79 18.58 -4.74
C LEU A 74 -1.17 19.41 -3.63
N ASN A 75 -0.49 18.72 -2.73
CA ASN A 75 0.33 19.36 -1.71
C ASN A 75 1.80 19.27 -2.15
N ILE A 76 2.40 20.45 -2.39
CA ILE A 76 3.76 20.52 -2.90
C ILE A 76 4.67 20.99 -1.77
N VAL A 77 5.67 20.18 -1.47
CA VAL A 77 6.67 20.53 -0.45
C VAL A 77 7.95 20.93 -1.17
N LEU A 78 8.30 22.21 -1.05
CA LEU A 78 9.55 22.74 -1.60
C LEU A 78 10.67 22.44 -0.61
N ASP A 79 11.85 22.10 -1.16
CA ASP A 79 13.03 21.81 -0.35
C ASP A 79 12.78 20.71 0.70
N ALA A 80 12.22 19.59 0.25
CA ALA A 80 11.90 18.45 1.12
C ALA A 80 13.16 17.89 1.78
N ASN A 81 13.07 17.70 3.09
CA ASN A 81 14.15 17.10 3.88
C ASN A 81 13.85 15.62 4.16
N PRO A 82 14.80 14.87 4.78
CA PRO A 82 14.57 13.45 5.06
C PRO A 82 13.32 13.14 5.90
N PHE A 83 12.86 14.07 6.72
CA PHE A 83 11.64 13.85 7.51
C PHE A 83 10.39 13.87 6.65
N HIS A 84 10.33 14.70 5.63
CA HIS A 84 9.21 14.73 4.69
C HIS A 84 9.13 13.43 3.91
N GLU A 85 10.27 12.95 3.44
CA GLU A 85 10.36 11.69 2.73
C GLU A 85 10.02 10.51 3.64
N LEU A 86 10.50 10.52 4.89
CA LEU A 86 10.18 9.50 5.88
C LEU A 86 8.69 9.39 6.11
N THR A 87 8.01 10.51 6.32
CA THR A 87 6.56 10.53 6.53
C THR A 87 5.81 9.97 5.34
N ALA A 88 6.23 10.35 4.14
CA ALA A 88 5.61 9.84 2.91
C ALA A 88 5.79 8.33 2.77
N ILE A 89 6.99 7.82 3.00
CA ILE A 89 7.28 6.39 2.90
C ILE A 89 6.52 5.61 3.98
N GLU A 90 6.43 6.12 5.20
CA GLU A 90 5.65 5.47 6.26
C GLU A 90 4.18 5.31 5.87
N ALA A 91 3.60 6.32 5.23
CA ALA A 91 2.23 6.26 4.74
C ALA A 91 2.07 5.19 3.65
N VAL A 92 3.03 5.08 2.74
CA VAL A 92 3.02 4.06 1.68
C VAL A 92 3.15 2.66 2.28
N VAL A 93 4.07 2.47 3.23
CA VAL A 93 4.25 1.18 3.91
C VAL A 93 2.96 0.75 4.61
N ARG A 94 2.34 1.65 5.34
CA ARG A 94 1.07 1.36 6.02
C ARG A 94 -0.02 0.96 5.05
N SER A 95 -0.14 1.69 3.95
CA SER A 95 -1.12 1.41 2.90
C SER A 95 -0.94 0.00 2.31
N HIS A 96 0.29 -0.39 2.01
CA HIS A 96 0.58 -1.72 1.48
C HIS A 96 0.38 -2.82 2.52
N GLN A 97 0.68 -2.56 3.78
CA GLN A 97 0.42 -3.52 4.86
C GLN A 97 -1.08 -3.78 5.02
N GLU A 98 -1.89 -2.73 4.97
CA GLU A 98 -3.34 -2.84 5.02
C GLU A 98 -3.89 -3.61 3.81
N ARG A 99 -3.39 -3.28 2.62
CA ARG A 99 -3.79 -3.99 1.39
C ARG A 99 -3.42 -5.47 1.46
N LEU A 100 -2.21 -5.79 1.92
CA LEU A 100 -1.77 -7.18 2.06
C LEU A 100 -2.68 -7.95 2.99
N LEU A 101 -3.03 -7.36 4.13
CA LEU A 101 -3.93 -7.99 5.09
C LEU A 101 -5.30 -8.29 4.49
N VAL A 102 -5.87 -7.34 3.76
CA VAL A 102 -7.18 -7.51 3.12
C VAL A 102 -7.12 -8.58 2.04
N LEU A 103 -6.06 -8.60 1.22
CA LEU A 103 -5.87 -9.62 0.20
C LEU A 103 -5.71 -11.02 0.81
N GLN A 104 -4.97 -11.13 1.91
CA GLN A 104 -4.79 -12.40 2.61
C GLN A 104 -6.11 -12.91 3.19
N LYS A 105 -6.94 -12.03 3.73
CA LYS A 105 -8.28 -12.39 4.22
C LYS A 105 -9.18 -12.84 3.07
N ALA A 106 -9.13 -12.17 1.94
CA ALA A 106 -9.90 -12.57 0.76
C ALA A 106 -9.44 -13.93 0.24
N ARG A 107 -8.12 -14.17 0.24
CA ARG A 107 -7.56 -15.48 -0.16
C ARG A 107 -8.02 -16.60 0.77
N GLU A 108 -8.01 -16.33 2.08
CA GLU A 108 -8.50 -17.30 3.06
C GLU A 108 -9.98 -17.62 2.84
N ALA A 109 -10.79 -16.58 2.65
CA ALA A 109 -12.21 -16.74 2.37
C ALA A 109 -12.46 -17.50 1.06
N SER A 110 -11.60 -17.33 0.06
CA SER A 110 -11.76 -18.00 -1.24
C SER A 110 -11.63 -19.53 -1.15
N LYS A 111 -11.05 -20.04 -0.07
CA LYS A 111 -10.96 -21.50 0.15
C LYS A 111 -12.33 -22.16 0.26
N TRP A 112 -13.34 -21.42 0.68
CA TRP A 112 -14.70 -21.90 0.74
C TRP A 112 -15.25 -22.28 -0.63
N LEU A 113 -14.71 -21.68 -1.69
CA LEU A 113 -15.13 -22.00 -3.06
C LEU A 113 -14.73 -23.42 -3.46
N ASP A 114 -13.69 -23.96 -2.86
CA ASP A 114 -13.24 -25.33 -3.13
C ASP A 114 -14.27 -26.36 -2.67
N GLN A 115 -15.14 -25.99 -1.73
CA GLN A 115 -16.18 -26.86 -1.22
C GLN A 115 -17.36 -27.02 -2.17
N LEU A 116 -17.44 -26.18 -3.19
CA LEU A 116 -18.51 -26.26 -4.19
C LEU A 116 -18.38 -27.49 -5.09
N GLY A 117 -17.20 -28.11 -5.12
CA GLY A 117 -16.94 -29.25 -5.96
C GLY A 117 -16.91 -28.92 -7.43
N ASP A 118 -17.59 -29.74 -8.25
CA ASP A 118 -17.64 -29.50 -9.68
C ASP A 118 -18.52 -28.28 -9.98
N THR A 119 -17.86 -27.26 -10.53
CA THR A 119 -18.51 -26.00 -10.90
C THR A 119 -18.58 -25.83 -12.42
N GLU A 120 -18.56 -26.92 -13.16
CA GLU A 120 -18.70 -26.89 -14.60
C GLU A 120 -20.02 -26.20 -14.98
N GLY A 121 -19.94 -25.23 -15.90
CA GLY A 121 -21.10 -24.45 -16.30
C GLY A 121 -21.38 -23.23 -15.46
N LEU A 122 -20.57 -22.97 -14.41
CA LEU A 122 -20.69 -21.74 -13.64
C LEU A 122 -19.67 -20.72 -14.11
N LYS A 123 -20.07 -19.47 -14.15
CA LYS A 123 -19.17 -18.34 -14.27
C LYS A 123 -19.15 -17.57 -12.97
N TYR A 124 -17.99 -17.08 -12.63
CA TYR A 124 -17.78 -16.28 -11.42
C TYR A 124 -17.61 -14.82 -11.83
N LEU A 125 -18.55 -13.99 -11.40
CA LEU A 125 -18.42 -12.54 -11.54
C LEU A 125 -17.97 -11.99 -10.21
N VAL A 126 -16.75 -11.49 -10.16
CA VAL A 126 -16.15 -11.00 -8.92
C VAL A 126 -16.20 -9.48 -8.93
N VAL A 127 -16.91 -8.92 -7.97
CA VAL A 127 -16.94 -7.46 -7.77
C VAL A 127 -15.73 -7.10 -6.90
N GLU A 128 -14.83 -6.33 -7.48
CA GLU A 128 -13.59 -5.93 -6.82
C GLU A 128 -13.61 -4.43 -6.52
N ASN A 129 -13.16 -4.06 -5.34
CA ASN A 129 -12.94 -2.67 -4.95
C ASN A 129 -11.43 -2.45 -4.87
N GLU A 130 -10.90 -1.63 -5.77
CA GLU A 130 -9.47 -1.39 -5.90
C GLU A 130 -8.65 -2.69 -5.99
N GLY A 131 -9.15 -3.64 -6.76
CA GLY A 131 -8.51 -4.93 -6.99
C GLY A 131 -8.73 -5.96 -5.88
N VAL A 132 -9.48 -5.63 -4.83
CA VAL A 132 -9.76 -6.55 -3.73
C VAL A 132 -11.17 -7.11 -3.91
N PRO A 133 -11.34 -8.45 -3.99
CA PRO A 133 -12.66 -9.05 -4.11
C PRO A 133 -13.54 -8.76 -2.90
N GLU A 134 -14.76 -8.31 -3.15
CA GLU A 134 -15.76 -8.04 -2.10
C GLU A 134 -16.98 -8.91 -2.23
N ARG A 135 -17.35 -9.29 -3.47
CA ARG A 135 -18.55 -10.04 -3.73
C ARG A 135 -18.32 -10.97 -4.92
N ILE A 136 -18.87 -12.15 -4.83
CA ILE A 136 -18.82 -13.12 -5.93
C ILE A 136 -20.24 -13.45 -6.35
N LEU A 137 -20.52 -13.25 -7.62
CA LEU A 137 -21.80 -13.59 -8.22
C LEU A 137 -21.61 -14.86 -9.06
N PHE A 138 -22.40 -15.87 -8.77
CA PHE A 138 -22.39 -17.09 -9.57
C PHE A 138 -23.42 -16.94 -10.70
N LYS A 139 -22.94 -17.11 -11.92
CA LYS A 139 -23.80 -17.05 -13.07
C LYS A 139 -23.89 -18.41 -13.72
N ILE A 140 -25.09 -18.94 -13.83
CA ILE A 140 -25.35 -20.22 -14.50
C ILE A 140 -25.47 -19.95 -15.99
N GLN A 141 -24.75 -20.71 -16.77
CA GLN A 141 -24.83 -20.63 -18.24
C GLN A 141 -25.83 -21.59 -18.81
#